data_a9880ad78a91d322950568e94d2c6c5b
#
_entry.id   a9880ad78a91d322950568e94d2c6c5b
#
_cell.length_a   1.000
_cell.length_b   1.000
_cell.length_c   1.000
_cell.angle_alpha   90.00
_cell.angle_beta   90.00
_cell.angle_gamma   90.00
#
_symmetry.space_group_name_H-M   'P 1'
#
loop_
_entity.id
_entity.type
_entity.pdbx_description
1 polymer ?
#
loop_
_entity_poly.entity_id
_entity_poly.type
_entity_poly.pdbx_seq_one_letter_code
_entity_poly.pdbx_strand_id
1 'polypeptide(L)' 'MFERIRDLREEKSMTQKQIAEILGMSQTGYSKYETGENDIPTAVLIKLANFYNTSIDYMLGRTDNK' A
#
# COMPACT_ATOMS: atom_id res chain seq x y z
N MET A 1 -2.43 -9.06 -7.42
CA MET A 1 -3.14 -8.32 -6.37
C MET A 1 -2.19 -7.96 -5.26
N PHE A 2 -2.41 -6.82 -4.65
CA PHE A 2 -1.48 -6.30 -3.62
C PHE A 2 -2.10 -6.43 -2.24
N GLU A 3 -2.40 -7.66 -1.85
CA GLU A 3 -3.09 -7.96 -0.58
C GLU A 3 -2.29 -7.48 0.64
N ARG A 4 -0.96 -7.47 0.54
CA ARG A 4 -0.11 -7.07 1.67
C ARG A 4 -0.25 -5.60 2.01
N ILE A 5 -0.51 -4.72 1.04
CA ILE A 5 -0.72 -3.31 1.38
C ILE A 5 -2.03 -3.11 2.14
N ARG A 6 -3.06 -3.90 1.82
CA ARG A 6 -4.30 -3.88 2.60
C ARG A 6 -4.05 -4.40 4.01
N ASP A 7 -3.34 -5.51 4.14
CA ASP A 7 -3.03 -6.10 5.44
C ASP A 7 -2.24 -5.12 6.32
N LEU A 8 -1.25 -4.45 5.74
CA LEU A 8 -0.46 -3.46 6.47
C LEU A 8 -1.33 -2.27 6.91
N ARG A 9 -2.24 -1.83 6.05
CA ARG A 9 -3.18 -0.76 6.38
C ARG A 9 -4.08 -1.17 7.54
N GLU A 10 -4.63 -2.38 7.49
CA GLU A 10 -5.53 -2.89 8.51
C GLU A 10 -4.82 -3.11 9.84
N GLU A 11 -3.55 -3.53 9.82
CA GLU A 11 -2.74 -3.65 11.03
C GLU A 11 -2.62 -2.33 11.79
N LYS A 12 -2.65 -1.20 11.06
CA LYS A 12 -2.59 0.13 11.67
C LYS A 12 -3.99 0.71 11.92
N SER A 13 -5.03 -0.07 11.73
CA SER A 13 -6.43 0.35 11.89
C SER A 13 -6.76 1.60 11.06
N MET A 14 -6.21 1.68 9.86
CA MET A 14 -6.42 2.81 8.96
C MET A 14 -7.45 2.49 7.88
N THR A 15 -8.21 3.53 7.50
CA THR A 15 -9.11 3.43 6.36
C THR A 15 -8.36 3.69 5.06
N GLN A 16 -8.97 3.30 3.93
CA GLN A 16 -8.41 3.62 2.62
C GLN A 16 -8.30 5.13 2.43
N LYS A 17 -9.27 5.88 2.95
CA LYS A 17 -9.25 7.34 2.85
C LYS A 17 -8.05 7.93 3.57
N GLN A 18 -7.74 7.41 4.76
CA GLN A 18 -6.62 7.91 5.54
C GLN A 18 -5.28 7.69 4.84
N ILE A 19 -5.06 6.48 4.31
CA ILE A 19 -3.80 6.21 3.63
C ILE A 19 -3.73 6.97 2.30
N ALA A 20 -4.85 7.15 1.61
CA ALA A 20 -4.87 7.94 0.38
C ALA A 20 -4.46 9.39 0.66
N GLU A 21 -4.93 9.97 1.77
CA GLU A 21 -4.53 11.32 2.17
C GLU A 21 -3.03 11.42 2.41
N ILE A 22 -2.44 10.42 3.07
CA ILE A 22 -1.00 10.37 3.31
C ILE A 22 -0.24 10.34 1.98
N LEU A 23 -0.76 9.60 1.01
CA LEU A 23 -0.14 9.50 -0.32
C LEU A 23 -0.43 10.71 -1.22
N GLY A 24 -1.33 11.60 -0.80
CA GLY A 24 -1.70 12.76 -1.60
C GLY A 24 -2.56 12.40 -2.81
N MET A 25 -3.42 11.39 -2.69
CA MET A 25 -4.24 10.93 -3.80
C MET A 25 -5.68 10.67 -3.36
N SER A 26 -6.57 10.42 -4.32
CA SER A 26 -7.97 10.10 -4.02
C SER A 26 -8.11 8.71 -3.45
N GLN A 27 -9.16 8.50 -2.64
CA GLN A 27 -9.48 7.18 -2.12
C GLN A 27 -9.77 6.19 -3.25
N THR A 28 -10.49 6.62 -4.28
CA THR A 28 -10.80 5.77 -5.43
C THR A 28 -9.54 5.30 -6.13
N GLY A 29 -8.58 6.20 -6.34
CA GLY A 29 -7.30 5.85 -6.96
C GLY A 29 -6.51 4.86 -6.12
N TYR A 30 -6.46 5.07 -4.81
CA TYR A 30 -5.78 4.14 -3.91
C TYR A 30 -6.47 2.77 -3.88
N SER A 31 -7.80 2.76 -3.84
CA SER A 31 -8.57 1.51 -3.82
C SER A 31 -8.21 0.59 -4.98
N LYS A 32 -7.94 1.16 -6.15
CA LYS A 32 -7.56 0.39 -7.33
C LYS A 32 -6.21 -0.29 -7.18
N TYR A 33 -5.34 0.22 -6.33
CA TYR A 33 -4.09 -0.46 -6.00
C TYR A 33 -4.38 -1.73 -5.19
N GLU A 34 -5.25 -1.65 -4.21
CA GLU A 34 -5.56 -2.82 -3.37
C GLU A 34 -6.27 -3.92 -4.16
N THR A 35 -7.12 -3.55 -5.12
CA THR A 35 -7.84 -4.52 -5.96
C THR A 35 -6.99 -5.10 -7.09
N GLY A 36 -5.88 -4.44 -7.41
CA GLY A 36 -5.03 -4.85 -8.52
C GLY A 36 -5.47 -4.31 -9.87
N GLU A 37 -6.50 -3.44 -9.91
CA GLU A 37 -6.93 -2.82 -11.16
C GLU A 37 -5.83 -1.94 -11.75
N ASN A 38 -5.07 -1.28 -10.92
CA ASN A 38 -3.95 -0.43 -11.34
C ASN A 38 -2.66 -0.91 -10.67
N ASP A 39 -1.58 -0.88 -11.43
CA ASP A 39 -0.25 -1.12 -10.87
C ASP A 39 0.14 0.06 -9.98
N ILE A 40 0.95 -0.22 -8.96
CA ILE A 40 1.41 0.82 -8.03
C ILE A 40 2.69 1.42 -8.60
N PRO A 41 2.71 2.75 -8.85
CA PRO A 41 3.94 3.40 -9.29
C PRO A 41 5.07 3.24 -8.28
N THR A 42 6.30 3.19 -8.76
CA THR A 42 7.47 3.01 -7.88
C THR A 42 7.52 4.06 -6.77
N ALA A 43 7.21 5.31 -7.09
CA ALA A 43 7.23 6.38 -6.08
C ALA A 43 6.24 6.11 -4.95
N VAL A 44 5.07 5.56 -5.27
CA VAL A 44 4.06 5.22 -4.26
C VAL A 44 4.51 4.02 -3.43
N LEU A 45 5.13 3.01 -4.07
CA LEU A 45 5.70 1.87 -3.36
C LEU A 45 6.73 2.31 -2.34
N ILE A 46 7.60 3.24 -2.71
CA ILE A 46 8.62 3.77 -1.80
C ILE A 46 7.97 4.48 -0.60
N LYS A 47 6.96 5.31 -0.87
CA LYS A 47 6.24 6.01 0.21
C LYS A 47 5.58 5.03 1.18
N LEU A 48 4.93 4.01 0.64
CA LEU A 48 4.26 3.00 1.47
C LEU A 48 5.26 2.20 2.29
N ALA A 49 6.38 1.79 1.68
CA ALA A 49 7.42 1.05 2.38
C ALA A 49 7.98 1.86 3.55
N ASN A 50 8.23 3.14 3.33
CA ASN A 50 8.72 4.03 4.38
C ASN A 50 7.69 4.24 5.47
N PHE A 51 6.44 4.45 5.09
CA PHE A 51 5.36 4.67 6.05
C PHE A 51 5.12 3.45 6.94
N TYR A 52 5.08 2.26 6.32
CA TYR A 52 4.85 1.02 7.06
C TYR A 52 6.13 0.43 7.66
N ASN A 53 7.28 1.04 7.38
CA ASN A 53 8.59 0.56 7.85
C ASN A 53 8.81 -0.90 7.43
N THR A 54 8.61 -1.18 6.16
CA THR A 54 8.76 -2.51 5.59
C THR A 54 9.48 -2.42 4.24
N SER A 55 9.76 -3.58 3.64
CA SER A 55 10.41 -3.61 2.32
C SER A 55 9.37 -3.65 1.19
N ILE A 56 9.77 -3.15 0.03
CA ILE A 56 8.95 -3.26 -1.17
C ILE A 56 8.75 -4.73 -1.53
N ASP A 57 9.80 -5.56 -1.36
CA ASP A 57 9.70 -7.00 -1.61
C ASP A 57 8.60 -7.65 -0.79
N TYR A 58 8.48 -7.27 0.49
CA TYR A 58 7.41 -7.79 1.33
C TYR A 58 6.04 -7.36 0.80
N MET A 59 5.89 -6.08 0.44
CA MET A 59 4.62 -5.57 -0.06
C MET A 59 4.19 -6.24 -1.36
N LEU A 60 5.15 -6.63 -2.19
CA LEU A 60 4.86 -7.32 -3.45
C LEU A 60 4.72 -8.84 -3.29
N GLY A 61 4.88 -9.35 -2.09
CA GLY A 61 4.75 -10.79 -1.83
C GLY A 61 5.96 -11.61 -2.27
N ARG A 62 7.12 -10.97 -2.46
CA ARG A 62 8.34 -11.66 -2.91
C ARG A 62 9.11 -12.27 -1.75
N THR A 63 8.81 -11.85 -0.53
CA THR A 63 9.40 -12.39 0.69
C THR A 63 8.40 -12.33 1.81
N ASP A 64 8.52 -13.19 2.80
CA ASP A 64 7.70 -13.16 4.01
C ASP A 64 8.35 -12.36 5.13
N ASN A 65 9.55 -11.87 4.92
CA ASN A 65 10.26 -11.05 5.91
C ASN A 65 9.90 -9.58 5.73
N LYS A 66 9.32 -8.99 6.74
CA LYS A 66 8.99 -7.56 6.73
C LYS A 66 10.26 -6.66 6.63
#